data_380ae1b4c2a351874364ff06fe31f622
#
_entry.id   380ae1b4c2a351874364ff06fe31f622
#
_cell.length_a   1.000
_cell.length_b   1.000
_cell.length_c   1.000
_cell.angle_alpha   90.00
_cell.angle_beta   90.00
_cell.angle_gamma   90.00
#
_symmetry.space_group_name_H-M   'P 1'
#
loop_
_entity.id
_entity.type
_entity.pdbx_description
1 polymer ?
#
loop_
_entity_poly.entity_id
_entity_poly.type
_entity_poly.pdbx_seq_one_letter_code
_entity_poly.pdbx_strand_id
1 'polypeptide(L)'
;MKLLKFEQNTETFEALRDGRGDALSNDNTFLFAWAKQNPGYTVGVKNFGDQDVIAPAVRKDAPELLNWLNNEIKTLGKDGRLKQAYEKTLLPVYGDTVSESDIVVEYK
;
A
#
# COMPACT_ATOMS: atom_id res chain seq x y z
N MET A 1 15.99 21.16 1.38
CA MET A 1 15.55 19.98 0.59
C MET A 1 14.75 20.46 -0.61
N LYS A 2 15.04 19.97 -1.80
CA LYS A 2 14.29 20.27 -3.02
C LYS A 2 13.33 19.13 -3.32
N LEU A 3 12.02 19.45 -3.45
CA LEU A 3 10.98 18.46 -3.77
C LEU A 3 10.72 18.48 -5.28
N LEU A 4 10.87 17.32 -5.91
CA LEU A 4 10.43 17.05 -7.28
C LEU A 4 9.09 16.32 -7.24
N LYS A 5 8.12 16.79 -8.00
CA LYS A 5 6.76 16.17 -8.08
C LYS A 5 6.53 15.64 -9.47
N PHE A 6 5.91 14.46 -9.54
CA PHE A 6 5.52 13.78 -10.77
C PHE A 6 4.05 13.35 -10.67
N GLU A 7 3.40 13.24 -11.81
CA GLU A 7 1.98 12.84 -11.86
C GLU A 7 1.80 11.32 -11.78
N GLN A 8 2.81 10.56 -12.23
CA GLN A 8 2.72 9.11 -12.28
C GLN A 8 3.83 8.45 -11.43
N ASN A 9 3.47 7.32 -10.81
CA ASN A 9 4.42 6.54 -10.00
C ASN A 9 5.63 6.04 -10.81
N THR A 10 5.42 5.64 -12.06
CA THR A 10 6.49 5.20 -12.96
C THR A 10 7.56 6.27 -13.16
N GLU A 11 7.14 7.51 -13.40
CA GLU A 11 8.05 8.65 -13.56
C GLU A 11 8.87 8.92 -12.30
N THR A 12 8.27 8.74 -11.13
CA THR A 12 8.93 8.91 -9.83
C THR A 12 10.04 7.87 -9.64
N PHE A 13 9.79 6.62 -9.96
CA PHE A 13 10.79 5.55 -9.87
C PHE A 13 11.91 5.73 -10.91
N GLU A 14 11.58 6.15 -12.12
CA GLU A 14 12.57 6.47 -13.15
C GLU A 14 13.48 7.63 -12.73
N ALA A 15 12.91 8.68 -12.14
CA ALA A 15 13.68 9.82 -11.64
C ALA A 15 14.70 9.43 -10.57
N LEU A 16 14.35 8.52 -9.66
CA LEU A 16 15.30 7.97 -8.69
C LEU A 16 16.38 7.15 -9.38
N ARG A 17 16.01 6.28 -10.30
CA ARG A 17 16.93 5.43 -11.04
C ARG A 17 17.91 6.25 -11.89
N ASP A 18 17.46 7.32 -12.49
CA ASP A 18 18.25 8.22 -13.34
C ASP A 18 19.12 9.20 -12.54
N GLY A 19 19.03 9.19 -11.21
CA GLY A 19 19.80 10.10 -10.37
C GLY A 19 19.27 11.53 -10.31
N ARG A 20 18.01 11.77 -10.70
CA ARG A 20 17.38 13.10 -10.59
C ARG A 20 16.94 13.42 -9.16
N GLY A 21 16.85 12.43 -8.30
CA GLY A 21 16.56 12.55 -6.88
C GLY A 21 17.36 11.55 -6.07
N ASP A 22 17.62 11.88 -4.82
CA ASP A 22 18.40 11.06 -3.90
C ASP A 22 17.54 10.07 -3.12
N ALA A 23 16.26 10.39 -2.96
CA ALA A 23 15.27 9.55 -2.27
C ALA A 23 13.88 9.76 -2.88
N LEU A 24 13.05 8.75 -2.72
CA LEU A 24 11.67 8.72 -3.21
C LEU A 24 10.71 8.45 -2.06
N SER A 25 9.59 9.16 -2.03
CA SER A 25 8.49 8.93 -1.10
C SER A 25 7.24 8.49 -1.85
N ASN A 26 6.64 7.40 -1.39
CA ASN A 26 5.39 6.86 -1.91
C ASN A 26 4.76 5.94 -0.85
N ASP A 27 3.61 5.34 -1.16
CA ASP A 27 2.98 4.36 -0.30
C ASP A 27 3.89 3.14 -0.05
N ASN A 28 3.85 2.63 1.16
CA ASN A 28 4.69 1.50 1.58
C ASN A 28 4.56 0.29 0.65
N THR A 29 3.36 -0.04 0.21
CA THR A 29 3.09 -1.17 -0.68
C THR A 29 3.83 -1.06 -2.00
N PHE A 30 3.87 0.14 -2.61
CA PHE A 30 4.64 0.40 -3.83
C PHE A 30 6.14 0.31 -3.59
N LEU A 31 6.62 0.92 -2.51
CA LEU A 31 8.06 0.98 -2.22
C LEU A 31 8.64 -0.40 -1.94
N PHE A 32 7.98 -1.21 -1.13
CA PHE A 32 8.47 -2.57 -0.82
C PHE A 32 8.48 -3.48 -2.04
N ALA A 33 7.41 -3.45 -2.84
CA ALA A 33 7.34 -4.25 -4.06
C ALA A 33 8.43 -3.85 -5.06
N TRP A 34 8.62 -2.55 -5.25
CA TRP A 34 9.61 -2.04 -6.18
C TRP A 34 11.05 -2.33 -5.72
N ALA A 35 11.37 -2.09 -4.46
CA ALA A 35 12.70 -2.35 -3.91
C ALA A 35 13.07 -3.83 -3.99
N LYS A 36 12.12 -4.73 -3.78
CA LYS A 36 12.35 -6.17 -3.93
C LYS A 36 12.75 -6.57 -5.36
N GLN A 37 12.20 -5.88 -6.36
CA GLN A 37 12.48 -6.16 -7.78
C GLN A 37 13.70 -5.39 -8.31
N ASN A 38 14.20 -4.42 -7.55
CA ASN A 38 15.31 -3.56 -7.97
C ASN A 38 16.45 -3.64 -6.92
N PRO A 39 17.39 -4.60 -7.07
CA PRO A 39 18.55 -4.70 -6.18
C PRO A 39 19.37 -3.41 -6.14
N GLY A 40 19.85 -3.05 -4.96
CA GLY A 40 20.59 -1.80 -4.75
C GLY A 40 19.75 -0.67 -4.14
N TYR A 41 18.42 -0.88 -4.01
CA TYR A 41 17.51 0.04 -3.35
C TYR A 41 16.91 -0.59 -2.11
N THR A 42 16.63 0.22 -1.11
CA THR A 42 16.01 -0.22 0.15
C THR A 42 15.05 0.84 0.66
N VAL A 43 14.09 0.42 1.46
CA VAL A 43 13.18 1.34 2.17
C VAL A 43 13.81 1.71 3.51
N GLY A 44 14.40 2.89 3.57
CA GLY A 44 15.12 3.39 4.74
C GLY A 44 14.19 3.91 5.85
N VAL A 45 13.11 4.60 5.47
CA VAL A 45 12.10 5.12 6.41
C VAL A 45 10.79 4.43 6.14
N LYS A 46 10.37 3.56 7.05
CA LYS A 46 9.17 2.73 6.88
C LYS A 46 7.88 3.46 7.25
N ASN A 47 7.95 4.36 8.23
CA ASN A 47 6.83 5.16 8.69
C ASN A 47 7.21 6.64 8.61
N PHE A 48 6.51 7.40 7.80
CA PHE A 48 6.75 8.81 7.61
C PHE A 48 5.41 9.56 7.61
N GLY A 49 5.24 10.44 8.60
CA GLY A 49 3.98 11.15 8.83
C GLY A 49 2.93 10.30 9.53
N ASP A 50 1.68 10.76 9.49
CA ASP A 50 0.55 10.04 10.06
C ASP A 50 0.21 8.80 9.20
N GLN A 51 -0.24 7.76 9.87
CA GLN A 51 -0.75 6.58 9.15
C GLN A 51 -2.04 6.91 8.43
N ASP A 52 -2.10 6.57 7.17
CA ASP A 52 -3.29 6.71 6.35
C ASP A 52 -3.84 5.32 5.97
N VAL A 53 -5.12 5.27 5.66
CA VAL A 53 -5.80 4.04 5.25
C VAL A 53 -6.31 4.16 3.83
N ILE A 54 -6.18 3.08 3.06
CA ILE A 54 -6.75 2.95 1.72
C ILE A 54 -8.13 2.33 1.86
N ALA A 55 -9.13 2.93 1.23
CA ALA A 55 -10.50 2.46 1.30
C ALA A 55 -11.20 2.59 -0.06
N PRO A 56 -12.17 1.70 -0.35
CA PRO A 56 -13.06 1.88 -1.50
C PRO A 56 -13.85 3.17 -1.37
N ALA A 57 -14.03 3.89 -2.47
CA ALA A 57 -14.86 5.08 -2.52
C ALA A 57 -16.19 4.77 -3.20
N VAL A 58 -17.27 5.32 -2.68
CA VAL A 58 -18.62 5.26 -3.28
C VAL A 58 -19.15 6.66 -3.51
N ARG A 59 -20.14 6.77 -4.39
CA ARG A 59 -20.83 8.06 -4.61
C ARG A 59 -21.58 8.48 -3.35
N LYS A 60 -21.68 9.79 -3.11
CA LYS A 60 -22.36 10.35 -1.94
C LYS A 60 -23.84 10.01 -1.87
N ASP A 61 -24.45 9.76 -3.01
CA ASP A 61 -25.87 9.41 -3.15
C ASP A 61 -26.16 7.90 -3.10
N ALA A 62 -25.19 7.10 -2.62
CA ALA A 62 -25.29 5.64 -2.51
C ALA A 62 -25.08 5.14 -1.07
N PRO A 63 -25.90 5.55 -0.07
CA PRO A 63 -25.72 5.15 1.32
C PRO A 63 -25.94 3.65 1.55
N GLU A 64 -26.80 3.01 0.79
CA GLU A 64 -27.03 1.57 0.89
C GLU A 64 -25.81 0.76 0.48
N LEU A 65 -25.15 1.17 -0.62
CA LEU A 65 -23.90 0.56 -1.07
C LEU A 65 -22.78 0.77 -0.05
N LEU A 66 -22.68 1.95 0.54
CA LEU A 66 -21.71 2.22 1.60
C LEU A 66 -21.90 1.29 2.80
N ASN A 67 -23.13 1.15 3.27
CA ASN A 67 -23.45 0.27 4.39
C ASN A 67 -23.14 -1.20 4.06
N TRP A 68 -23.50 -1.63 2.87
CA TRP A 68 -23.21 -2.98 2.41
C TRP A 68 -21.70 -3.26 2.37
N LEU A 69 -20.93 -2.36 1.76
CA LEU A 69 -19.46 -2.48 1.68
C LEU A 69 -18.81 -2.52 3.07
N ASN A 70 -19.21 -1.64 3.98
CA ASN A 70 -18.68 -1.63 5.34
C ASN A 70 -18.97 -2.94 6.07
N ASN A 71 -20.17 -3.50 5.92
CA ASN A 71 -20.51 -4.78 6.51
C ASN A 71 -19.74 -5.94 5.87
N GLU A 72 -19.57 -5.92 4.54
CA GLU A 72 -18.80 -6.94 3.82
C GLU A 72 -17.32 -6.92 4.24
N ILE A 73 -16.70 -5.77 4.32
CA ILE A 73 -15.31 -5.64 4.76
C ILE A 73 -15.13 -6.23 6.18
N LYS A 74 -16.06 -5.94 7.10
CA LYS A 74 -16.05 -6.52 8.45
C LYS A 74 -16.19 -8.05 8.43
N THR A 75 -17.11 -8.55 7.63
CA THR A 75 -17.35 -10.00 7.48
C THR A 75 -16.11 -10.69 6.92
N LEU A 76 -15.54 -10.17 5.84
CA LEU A 76 -14.35 -10.71 5.21
C LEU A 76 -13.12 -10.68 6.14
N GLY A 77 -13.01 -9.65 6.97
CA GLY A 77 -11.96 -9.57 7.99
C GLY A 77 -12.13 -10.61 9.09
N LYS A 78 -13.37 -10.78 9.62
CA LYS A 78 -13.67 -11.76 10.67
C LYS A 78 -13.55 -13.21 10.20
N ASP A 79 -13.94 -13.49 8.95
CA ASP A 79 -13.89 -14.83 8.36
C ASP A 79 -12.48 -15.25 7.95
N GLY A 80 -11.51 -14.36 8.05
CA GLY A 80 -10.13 -14.63 7.61
C GLY A 80 -9.92 -14.60 6.10
N ARG A 81 -10.90 -14.19 5.31
CA ARG A 81 -10.79 -14.13 3.85
C ARG A 81 -9.83 -13.05 3.36
N LEU A 82 -9.76 -11.91 4.03
CA LEU A 82 -8.77 -10.87 3.72
C LEU A 82 -7.36 -11.38 3.96
N LYS A 83 -7.14 -12.09 5.05
CA LYS A 83 -5.87 -12.76 5.33
C LYS A 83 -5.50 -13.77 4.25
N GLN A 84 -6.43 -14.65 3.88
CA GLN A 84 -6.20 -15.63 2.80
C GLN A 84 -5.88 -14.96 1.46
N ALA A 85 -6.56 -13.87 1.13
CA ALA A 85 -6.28 -13.09 -0.06
C ALA A 85 -4.87 -12.51 -0.03
N TYR A 86 -4.46 -11.93 1.11
CA TYR A 86 -3.10 -11.45 1.33
C TYR A 86 -2.07 -12.56 1.14
N GLU A 87 -2.24 -13.70 1.79
CA GLU A 87 -1.32 -14.83 1.69
C GLU A 87 -1.13 -15.34 0.25
N LYS A 88 -2.21 -15.33 -0.53
CA LYS A 88 -2.17 -15.80 -1.92
C LYS A 88 -1.59 -14.80 -2.90
N THR A 89 -1.77 -13.50 -2.68
CA THR A 89 -1.51 -12.46 -3.68
C THR A 89 -0.35 -11.54 -3.30
N LEU A 90 -0.32 -11.05 -2.07
CA LEU A 90 0.64 -10.04 -1.64
C LEU A 90 1.85 -10.61 -0.91
N LEU A 91 1.66 -11.63 -0.11
CA LEU A 91 2.77 -12.29 0.60
C LEU A 91 3.89 -12.78 -0.33
N PRO A 92 3.62 -13.40 -1.50
CA PRO A 92 4.67 -13.74 -2.44
C PRO A 92 5.45 -12.54 -2.99
N VAL A 93 4.79 -11.37 -3.05
CA VAL A 93 5.42 -10.12 -3.53
C VAL A 93 6.25 -9.47 -2.43
N TYR A 94 5.73 -9.37 -1.21
CA TYR A 94 6.41 -8.66 -0.11
C TYR A 94 7.34 -9.55 0.71
N GLY A 95 7.04 -10.84 0.84
CA GLY A 95 7.78 -11.74 1.73
C GLY A 95 7.76 -11.23 3.17
N ASP A 96 8.93 -11.29 3.83
CA ASP A 96 9.09 -10.87 5.23
C ASP A 96 9.33 -9.36 5.41
N THR A 97 9.28 -8.57 4.34
CA THR A 97 9.58 -7.13 4.39
C THR A 97 8.46 -6.30 5.03
N VAL A 98 7.24 -6.80 4.98
CA VAL A 98 6.03 -6.14 5.51
C VAL A 98 5.29 -7.13 6.41
N SER A 99 4.83 -6.68 7.57
CA SER A 99 3.95 -7.47 8.42
C SER A 99 2.54 -7.52 7.82
N GLU A 100 1.87 -8.67 7.91
CA GLU A 100 0.47 -8.82 7.49
C GLU A 100 -0.43 -7.75 8.14
N SER A 101 -0.24 -7.49 9.43
CA SER A 101 -1.00 -6.48 10.19
C SER A 101 -0.85 -5.05 9.69
N ASP A 102 0.20 -4.76 8.90
CA ASP A 102 0.40 -3.44 8.31
C ASP A 102 -0.46 -3.23 7.04
N ILE A 103 -1.01 -4.31 6.49
CA ILE A 103 -1.77 -4.28 5.23
C ILE A 103 -3.22 -4.74 5.43
N VAL A 104 -3.41 -5.82 6.19
CA VAL A 104 -4.74 -6.43 6.38
C VAL A 104 -5.41 -5.88 7.63
N VAL A 105 -6.63 -5.37 7.46
CA VAL A 105 -7.46 -4.94 8.58
C VAL A 105 -7.97 -6.18 9.31
N GLU A 106 -7.61 -6.30 10.58
CA GLU A 106 -8.14 -7.33 11.47
C GLU A 106 -9.37 -6.79 12.21
N TYR A 107 -10.49 -7.46 12.03
CA TYR A 107 -11.68 -7.25 12.86
C TYR A 107 -11.78 -8.36 13.88
N LYS A 108 -11.70 -7.96 15.11
CA LYS A 108 -11.94 -8.89 16.23
C LYS A 108 -13.42 -9.06 16.51
#